data_ad5cf130a61b5cd6db45820f9a2933c8
#
_entry.id   ad5cf130a61b5cd6db45820f9a2933c8
#
_cell.length_a   1.000
_cell.length_b   1.000
_cell.length_c   1.000
_cell.angle_alpha   90.00
_cell.angle_beta   90.00
_cell.angle_gamma   90.00
#
_symmetry.space_group_name_H-M   'P 1'
#
loop_
_entity.id
_entity.type
_entity.pdbx_description
1 polymer ?
#
loop_
_entity_poly.entity_id
_entity_poly.type
_entity_poly.pdbx_seq_one_letter_code
_entity_poly.pdbx_strand_id
1 'polypeptide(L)'
;MPKIECWDDFPQGVRRHLIERMRDRAISIADLNQLRLWIETSPEVPLGDWYKDFGSFKICGRGSLAKTFLLRGQAAKGDELP
;
A
#
# COMPACT_ATOMS: atom_id res chain seq x y z
N MET A 1 -4.10 -17.46 -5.95
CA MET A 1 -3.35 -16.20 -6.06
C MET A 1 -2.89 -15.78 -4.67
N PRO A 2 -1.73 -15.12 -4.54
CA PRO A 2 -1.29 -14.65 -3.23
C PRO A 2 -2.25 -13.60 -2.67
N LYS A 3 -2.30 -13.50 -1.34
CA LYS A 3 -3.18 -12.57 -0.63
C LYS A 3 -2.41 -11.81 0.44
N ILE A 4 -2.80 -10.58 0.68
CA ILE A 4 -2.38 -9.81 1.85
C ILE A 4 -3.44 -10.08 2.93
N GLU A 5 -3.03 -10.62 4.08
CA GLU A 5 -4.01 -11.10 5.05
C GLU A 5 -4.37 -10.08 6.12
N CYS A 6 -3.40 -9.30 6.61
CA CYS A 6 -3.69 -8.28 7.63
C CYS A 6 -2.63 -7.18 7.64
N TRP A 7 -2.94 -6.11 8.36
CA TRP A 7 -2.02 -4.98 8.53
C TRP A 7 -0.68 -5.39 9.13
N ASP A 8 -0.70 -6.34 10.06
CA ASP A 8 0.52 -6.80 10.74
C ASP A 8 1.47 -7.55 9.79
N ASP A 9 0.97 -8.04 8.66
CA ASP A 9 1.79 -8.69 7.65
C ASP A 9 2.57 -7.70 6.78
N PHE A 10 2.25 -6.40 6.86
CA PHE A 10 3.03 -5.38 6.17
C PHE A 10 4.42 -5.28 6.79
N PRO A 11 5.46 -5.09 5.97
CA PRO A 11 6.81 -4.87 6.51
C PRO A 11 6.81 -3.69 7.48
N GLN A 12 7.49 -3.87 8.61
CA GLN A 12 7.52 -2.86 9.67
C GLN A 12 8.08 -1.52 9.17
N GLY A 13 9.09 -1.56 8.29
CA GLY A 13 9.65 -0.35 7.71
C GLY A 13 8.64 0.43 6.89
N VAL A 14 7.82 -0.25 6.09
CA VAL A 14 6.77 0.40 5.29
C VAL A 14 5.74 1.04 6.21
N ARG A 15 5.28 0.34 7.25
CA ARG A 15 4.32 0.88 8.21
C ARG A 15 4.85 2.12 8.90
N ARG A 16 6.11 2.09 9.32
CA ARG A 16 6.75 3.23 9.98
C ARG A 16 6.79 4.45 9.07
N HIS A 17 7.21 4.26 7.82
CA HIS A 17 7.28 5.36 6.86
C HIS A 17 5.92 5.94 6.54
N LEU A 18 4.88 5.11 6.45
CA LEU A 18 3.52 5.60 6.25
C LEU A 18 3.06 6.50 7.39
N ILE A 19 3.33 6.10 8.63
CA ILE A 19 2.98 6.88 9.82
C ILE A 19 3.74 8.19 9.85
N GLU A 20 5.04 8.17 9.53
CA GLU A 20 5.85 9.39 9.47
C GLU A 20 5.32 10.37 8.43
N ARG A 21 4.95 9.90 7.23
CA ARG A 21 4.39 10.75 6.18
C ARG A 21 3.00 11.27 6.52
N MET A 22 2.23 10.53 7.29
CA MET A 22 0.95 11.00 7.81
C MET A 22 1.17 12.18 8.77
N ARG A 23 2.17 12.09 9.64
CA ARG A 23 2.52 13.19 10.56
C ARG A 23 2.96 14.44 9.80
N ASP A 24 3.70 14.25 8.70
CA ASP A 24 4.14 15.34 7.83
C ASP A 24 3.04 15.87 6.90
N ARG A 25 1.84 15.28 6.99
CA ARG A 25 0.68 15.61 6.15
C ARG A 25 0.87 15.31 4.66
N ALA A 26 1.89 14.52 4.30
CA ALA A 26 2.07 14.07 2.94
C ALA A 26 1.06 12.98 2.58
N ILE A 27 0.58 12.22 3.57
CA ILE A 27 -0.43 11.19 3.43
C ILE A 27 -1.65 11.57 4.25
N SER A 28 -2.83 11.51 3.64
CA SER A 28 -4.10 11.79 4.29
C SER A 28 -4.49 10.65 5.23
N ILE A 29 -5.06 10.98 6.39
CA ILE A 29 -5.58 9.99 7.34
C ILE A 29 -6.70 9.17 6.69
N ALA A 30 -7.56 9.80 5.88
CA ALA A 30 -8.63 9.10 5.19
C ALA A 30 -8.08 8.07 4.21
N ASP A 31 -7.02 8.40 3.48
CA ASP A 31 -6.40 7.48 2.54
C ASP A 31 -5.71 6.33 3.26
N LEU A 32 -5.08 6.59 4.39
CA LEU A 32 -4.46 5.55 5.21
C LEU A 32 -5.52 4.59 5.76
N ASN A 33 -6.68 5.10 6.17
CA ASN A 33 -7.80 4.26 6.59
C ASN A 33 -8.31 3.40 5.44
N GLN A 34 -8.36 3.91 4.23
CA GLN A 34 -8.74 3.12 3.06
C GLN A 34 -7.76 1.97 2.82
N LEU A 35 -6.47 2.21 2.99
CA LEU A 35 -5.47 1.15 2.90
C LEU A 35 -5.74 0.05 3.94
N ARG A 36 -6.00 0.43 5.19
CA ARG A 36 -6.26 -0.54 6.25
C ARG A 36 -7.51 -1.37 5.97
N LEU A 37 -8.59 -0.72 5.53
CA LEU A 37 -9.82 -1.41 5.16
C LEU A 37 -9.59 -2.37 4.00
N TRP A 38 -8.82 -1.95 3.00
CA TRP A 38 -8.51 -2.79 1.85
C TRP A 38 -7.74 -4.05 2.28
N ILE A 39 -6.75 -3.90 3.18
CA ILE A 39 -5.98 -5.03 3.69
C ILE A 39 -6.88 -6.01 4.45
N GLU A 40 -7.83 -5.49 5.23
CA GLU A 40 -8.76 -6.32 6.01
C GLU A 40 -9.68 -7.17 5.12
N THR A 41 -9.84 -6.83 3.84
CA THR A 41 -10.58 -7.64 2.90
C THR A 41 -9.79 -8.86 2.39
N SER A 42 -8.56 -9.05 2.84
CA SER A 42 -7.63 -10.09 2.38
C SER A 42 -7.53 -10.08 0.86
N PRO A 43 -7.12 -8.96 0.26
CA PRO A 43 -7.17 -8.79 -1.18
C PRO A 43 -6.22 -9.75 -1.91
N GLU A 44 -6.69 -10.28 -3.03
CA GLU A 44 -5.85 -11.06 -3.92
C GLU A 44 -4.97 -10.11 -4.73
N VAL A 45 -3.71 -10.48 -4.90
CA VAL A 45 -2.72 -9.68 -5.63
C VAL A 45 -2.01 -10.54 -6.67
N PRO A 46 -1.47 -9.93 -7.74
CA PRO A 46 -0.70 -10.68 -8.74
C PRO A 46 0.59 -11.25 -8.16
N LEU A 47 1.15 -12.25 -8.83
CA LEU A 47 2.46 -12.78 -8.47
C LEU A 47 3.59 -11.82 -8.79
N GLY A 48 3.41 -10.97 -9.82
CA GLY A 48 4.40 -9.97 -10.22
C GLY A 48 4.24 -8.65 -9.49
N ASP A 49 4.83 -7.61 -10.05
CA ASP A 49 4.76 -6.27 -9.48
C ASP A 49 3.34 -5.70 -9.64
N TRP A 50 2.86 -5.05 -8.59
CA TRP A 50 1.55 -4.41 -8.58
C TRP A 50 1.61 -3.13 -7.74
N TYR A 51 0.62 -2.28 -7.95
CA TYR A 51 0.42 -1.11 -7.08
C TYR A 51 -1.07 -0.79 -6.96
N LYS A 52 -1.40 -0.08 -5.90
CA LYS A 52 -2.75 0.43 -5.69
C LYS A 52 -2.69 1.88 -5.25
N ASP A 53 -3.46 2.72 -5.93
CA ASP A 53 -3.53 4.16 -5.67
C ASP A 53 -4.61 4.43 -4.61
N PHE A 54 -4.24 5.12 -3.53
CA PHE A 54 -5.17 5.52 -2.47
C PHE A 54 -5.41 7.03 -2.46
N GLY A 55 -4.90 7.76 -3.44
CA GLY A 55 -5.07 9.20 -3.56
C GLY A 55 -3.80 9.94 -3.23
N SER A 56 -3.49 10.13 -1.96
CA SER A 56 -2.26 10.82 -1.56
C SER A 56 -1.01 9.97 -1.67
N PHE A 57 -1.15 8.66 -1.83
CA PHE A 57 -0.02 7.73 -1.98
C PHE A 57 -0.45 6.48 -2.74
N LYS A 58 0.55 5.69 -3.15
CA LYS A 58 0.35 4.37 -3.77
C LYS A 58 1.14 3.34 -2.98
N ILE A 59 0.55 2.16 -2.77
CA ILE A 59 1.27 1.02 -2.22
C ILE A 59 1.77 0.17 -3.37
N CYS A 60 3.04 -0.20 -3.33
CA CYS A 60 3.67 -1.06 -4.33
C CYS A 60 4.10 -2.36 -3.69
N GLY A 61 3.92 -3.46 -4.40
CA GLY A 61 4.30 -4.76 -3.89
C GLY A 61 4.61 -5.75 -5.00
N ARG A 62 4.98 -6.95 -4.58
CA ARG A 62 5.19 -8.09 -5.48
C ARG A 62 4.70 -9.34 -4.79
N GLY A 63 3.79 -10.05 -5.42
CA GLY A 63 3.11 -11.17 -4.77
C GLY A 63 2.42 -10.69 -3.50
N SER A 64 2.47 -11.45 -2.43
CA SER A 64 1.85 -11.10 -1.15
C SER A 64 2.66 -10.10 -0.31
N LEU A 65 3.82 -9.65 -0.82
CA LEU A 65 4.72 -8.77 -0.08
C LEU A 65 4.59 -7.32 -0.57
N ALA A 66 4.13 -6.44 0.31
CA ALA A 66 4.19 -5.00 0.07
C ALA A 66 5.65 -4.55 0.28
N LYS A 67 6.22 -3.87 -0.71
CA LYS A 67 7.63 -3.49 -0.68
C LYS A 67 7.87 -2.06 -0.26
N THR A 68 7.05 -1.14 -0.75
CA THR A 68 7.24 0.28 -0.52
C THR A 68 5.96 1.03 -0.85
N PHE A 69 6.00 2.34 -0.66
CA PHE A 69 4.93 3.22 -1.12
C PHE A 69 5.54 4.40 -1.86
N LEU A 70 4.72 5.02 -2.71
CA LEU A 70 5.08 6.22 -3.45
C LEU A 70 4.10 7.31 -3.11
N LEU A 71 4.58 8.54 -3.06
CA LEU A 71 3.75 9.72 -2.84
C LEU A 71 3.12 10.17 -4.16
N ARG A 72 2.14 11.06 -4.06
CA ARG A 72 1.46 11.63 -5.23
C ARG A 72 2.50 12.22 -6.20
N GLY A 73 2.31 11.94 -7.48
CA GLY A 73 3.18 12.43 -8.53
C GLY A 73 4.32 11.49 -8.90
N GLN A 74 4.56 10.45 -8.11
CA GLN A 74 5.55 9.43 -8.46
C GLN A 74 4.93 8.32 -9.27
N ALA A 75 5.65 7.86 -10.30
CA ALA A 75 5.18 6.79 -11.18
C ALA A 75 5.45 5.42 -10.56
N ALA A 76 4.45 4.54 -10.59
CA ALA A 76 4.57 3.17 -10.10
C ALA A 76 4.74 2.21 -11.28
N LYS A 77 5.31 1.03 -11.01
CA LYS A 77 5.48 -0.05 -11.98
C LYS A 77 4.57 -1.21 -11.66
N GLY A 78 4.21 -1.97 -12.68
CA GLY A 78 3.42 -3.18 -12.55
C GLY A 78 1.95 -2.95 -12.81
N ASP A 79 1.13 -3.90 -12.36
CA ASP A 79 -0.32 -3.88 -12.58
C ASP A 79 -1.01 -2.99 -11.56
N GLU A 80 -1.84 -2.07 -12.03
CA GLU A 80 -2.68 -1.26 -11.14
C GLU A 80 -3.86 -2.09 -10.65
N LEU A 81 -4.03 -2.14 -9.32
CA LEU A 81 -5.15 -2.85 -8.72
C LEU A 81 -6.37 -1.91 -8.61
N PRO A 82 -7.59 -2.47 -8.82
CA PRO A 82 -8.82 -1.69 -8.72
C PRO A 82 -9.12 -1.23 -7.30
#